data_ad9201ea6b9cd4c4ce2bd998c4d8b5d6
#
_entry.id   ad9201ea6b9cd4c4ce2bd998c4d8b5d6
#
_cell.length_a   1.000
_cell.length_b   1.000
_cell.length_c   1.000
_cell.angle_alpha   90.00
_cell.angle_beta   90.00
_cell.angle_gamma   90.00
#
_symmetry.space_group_name_H-M   'P 1'
#
loop_
_entity.id
_entity.type
_entity.pdbx_description
1 polymer ?
#
loop_
_entity_poly.entity_id
_entity_poly.type
_entity_poly.pdbx_seq_one_letter_code
_entity_poly.pdbx_strand_id
1 'polypeptide(L)'
;VESAFMTRIRVSPLLPALAMVMAMAGCASTKPYTEEVSALMVSSDSKTFAVLGPKYHYLFQMPPSMAQSLTSDFRTRLTAVILREFHVGAGGYTWGYVRLQLADNATDRDRQQAYAMHYSTTKEGLVYYTYHLEGKRYVAQPGTPSAAQAGESRQTVLDKPYRVTVMDSQSSAEAMKLLSPVTFLAGTGFVVANPAVVLFALPMVGLKP
;
A
#
# COMPACT_ATOMS: atom_id res chain seq x y z
N VAL A 1 -46.56 -42.44 50.40
CA VAL A 1 -45.23 -42.04 50.92
C VAL A 1 -44.32 -41.86 49.73
N GLU A 2 -44.24 -40.63 49.22
CA GLU A 2 -43.39 -40.28 48.10
C GLU A 2 -42.24 -39.42 48.62
N SER A 3 -41.02 -39.97 48.55
CA SER A 3 -39.78 -39.27 48.93
C SER A 3 -39.26 -38.51 47.73
N ALA A 4 -39.40 -37.20 47.77
CA ALA A 4 -38.78 -36.31 46.77
C ALA A 4 -37.28 -36.27 46.96
N PHE A 5 -36.53 -36.77 45.96
CA PHE A 5 -35.07 -36.74 45.91
C PHE A 5 -34.64 -35.37 45.32
N MET A 6 -34.31 -34.41 46.17
CA MET A 6 -33.72 -33.12 45.72
C MET A 6 -32.24 -33.30 45.36
N THR A 7 -31.96 -33.41 44.09
CA THR A 7 -30.56 -33.38 43.57
C THR A 7 -30.04 -31.93 43.58
N ARG A 8 -29.18 -31.61 44.54
CA ARG A 8 -28.47 -30.32 44.59
C ARG A 8 -27.38 -30.30 43.50
N ILE A 9 -27.63 -29.55 42.44
CA ILE A 9 -26.60 -29.24 41.44
C ILE A 9 -25.55 -28.30 42.07
N ARG A 10 -24.36 -28.83 42.36
CA ARG A 10 -23.21 -28.00 42.75
C ARG A 10 -22.66 -27.31 41.50
N VAL A 11 -23.01 -26.05 41.31
CA VAL A 11 -22.41 -25.22 40.28
C VAL A 11 -20.97 -24.91 40.71
N SER A 12 -20.00 -25.45 39.97
CA SER A 12 -18.59 -25.24 40.24
C SER A 12 -18.22 -23.76 40.01
N PRO A 13 -17.53 -23.09 40.94
CA PRO A 13 -17.15 -21.67 40.81
C PRO A 13 -16.12 -21.40 39.71
N LEU A 14 -15.65 -22.45 39.03
CA LEU A 14 -14.65 -22.32 37.92
C LEU A 14 -15.23 -21.78 36.60
N LEU A 15 -16.55 -21.91 36.38
CA LEU A 15 -17.20 -21.44 35.15
C LEU A 15 -17.16 -19.91 34.95
N PRO A 16 -17.37 -19.03 35.96
CA PRO A 16 -17.28 -17.59 35.75
C PRO A 16 -15.86 -17.08 35.53
N ALA A 17 -14.84 -17.77 36.05
CA ALA A 17 -13.44 -17.37 35.84
C ALA A 17 -12.98 -17.60 34.38
N LEU A 18 -13.44 -18.67 33.73
CA LEU A 18 -13.12 -18.97 32.33
C LEU A 18 -13.79 -17.98 31.35
N ALA A 19 -15.00 -17.52 31.66
CA ALA A 19 -15.71 -16.52 30.85
C ALA A 19 -15.05 -15.13 30.90
N MET A 20 -14.41 -14.78 32.00
CA MET A 20 -13.74 -13.47 32.16
C MET A 20 -12.40 -13.38 31.43
N VAL A 21 -11.72 -14.50 31.18
CA VAL A 21 -10.47 -14.54 30.40
C VAL A 21 -10.71 -14.35 28.90
N MET A 22 -11.83 -14.76 28.38
CA MET A 22 -12.18 -14.56 26.95
C MET A 22 -12.58 -13.12 26.61
N ALA A 23 -12.98 -12.30 27.57
CA ALA A 23 -13.36 -10.90 27.33
C ALA A 23 -12.15 -9.96 27.13
N MET A 24 -10.92 -10.43 27.36
CA MET A 24 -9.69 -9.67 27.13
C MET A 24 -9.06 -9.92 25.75
N ALA A 25 -9.75 -10.59 24.82
CA ALA A 25 -9.36 -10.62 23.42
C ALA A 25 -9.50 -9.18 22.88
N GLY A 26 -8.44 -8.38 23.10
CA GLY A 26 -8.42 -6.95 22.90
C GLY A 26 -8.80 -6.59 21.47
N CYS A 27 -9.71 -5.64 21.33
CA CYS A 27 -9.93 -4.93 20.10
C CYS A 27 -8.58 -4.42 19.60
N ALA A 28 -8.11 -4.90 18.45
CA ALA A 28 -6.93 -4.36 17.80
C ALA A 28 -7.20 -2.87 17.53
N SER A 29 -6.58 -1.99 18.32
CA SER A 29 -6.78 -0.55 18.14
C SER A 29 -6.03 -0.10 16.91
N THR A 30 -6.75 0.39 15.91
CA THR A 30 -6.16 1.02 14.73
C THR A 30 -5.53 2.34 15.13
N LYS A 31 -4.24 2.52 14.80
CA LYS A 31 -3.49 3.75 15.11
C LYS A 31 -3.15 4.46 13.80
N PRO A 32 -3.60 5.71 13.61
CA PRO A 32 -3.17 6.50 12.47
C PRO A 32 -1.72 6.97 12.66
N TYR A 33 -0.96 6.96 11.57
CA TYR A 33 0.33 7.64 11.49
C TYR A 33 0.54 8.21 10.08
N THR A 34 1.48 9.15 9.96
CA THR A 34 1.85 9.74 8.68
C THR A 34 3.12 9.06 8.16
N GLU A 35 3.06 8.55 6.93
CA GLU A 35 4.21 8.03 6.20
C GLU A 35 4.65 9.04 5.14
N GLU A 36 5.95 9.23 5.01
CA GLU A 36 6.54 10.04 3.94
C GLU A 36 6.90 9.13 2.77
N VAL A 37 6.19 9.28 1.66
CA VAL A 37 6.50 8.54 0.42
C VAL A 37 7.65 9.25 -0.28
N SER A 38 8.73 8.53 -0.51
CA SER A 38 9.93 9.02 -1.15
C SER A 38 10.05 8.58 -2.61
N ALA A 39 9.44 7.45 -2.98
CA ALA A 39 9.43 6.96 -4.35
C ALA A 39 8.20 6.11 -4.67
N LEU A 40 7.82 6.12 -5.94
CA LEU A 40 6.88 5.20 -6.57
C LEU A 40 7.59 4.42 -7.65
N MET A 41 7.45 3.11 -7.65
CA MET A 41 8.20 2.25 -8.56
C MET A 41 7.33 1.12 -9.11
N VAL A 42 7.72 0.60 -10.25
CA VAL A 42 7.09 -0.55 -10.90
C VAL A 42 8.15 -1.61 -11.17
N SER A 43 7.80 -2.88 -10.94
CA SER A 43 8.68 -3.99 -11.30
C SER A 43 8.79 -4.17 -12.81
N SER A 44 9.93 -4.69 -13.27
CA SER A 44 10.21 -4.94 -14.70
C SER A 44 9.18 -5.84 -15.38
N ASP A 45 8.58 -6.75 -14.60
CA ASP A 45 7.52 -7.65 -15.07
C ASP A 45 6.13 -7.01 -15.00
N SER A 46 6.03 -5.74 -14.58
CA SER A 46 4.79 -4.98 -14.41
C SER A 46 3.77 -5.63 -13.46
N LYS A 47 4.21 -6.50 -12.54
CA LYS A 47 3.32 -7.18 -11.58
C LYS A 47 3.29 -6.53 -10.21
N THR A 48 4.30 -5.73 -9.88
CA THR A 48 4.43 -5.08 -8.57
C THR A 48 4.46 -3.57 -8.71
N PHE A 49 3.61 -2.91 -7.95
CA PHE A 49 3.65 -1.48 -7.70
C PHE A 49 4.19 -1.25 -6.30
N ALA A 50 5.28 -0.51 -6.17
CA ALA A 50 5.93 -0.25 -4.91
C ALA A 50 5.81 1.22 -4.51
N VAL A 51 5.41 1.46 -3.26
CA VAL A 51 5.41 2.76 -2.60
C VAL A 51 6.48 2.69 -1.51
N LEU A 52 7.52 3.50 -1.63
CA LEU A 52 8.67 3.45 -0.74
C LEU A 52 8.68 4.67 0.18
N GLY A 53 8.77 4.39 1.47
CA GLY A 53 9.00 5.39 2.52
C GLY A 53 10.26 5.07 3.34
N PRO A 54 10.71 5.98 4.21
CA PRO A 54 11.92 5.78 5.01
C PRO A 54 11.77 4.69 6.08
N LYS A 55 10.53 4.44 6.55
CA LYS A 55 10.23 3.44 7.57
C LYS A 55 9.67 2.16 7.00
N TYR A 56 8.83 2.28 5.97
CA TYR A 56 8.08 1.17 5.41
C TYR A 56 8.10 1.19 3.89
N HIS A 57 8.10 -0.02 3.32
CA HIS A 57 7.88 -0.27 1.90
C HIS A 57 6.56 -1.00 1.71
N TYR A 58 5.72 -0.52 0.81
CA TYR A 58 4.42 -1.10 0.47
C TYR A 58 4.54 -1.71 -0.91
N LEU A 59 4.41 -3.01 -1.01
CA LEU A 59 4.45 -3.75 -2.27
C LEU A 59 3.04 -4.22 -2.60
N PHE A 60 2.45 -3.65 -3.61
CA PHE A 60 1.11 -3.95 -4.09
C PHE A 60 1.17 -4.84 -5.32
N GLN A 61 0.16 -5.71 -5.48
CA GLN A 61 -0.10 -6.33 -6.76
C GLN A 61 -0.56 -5.27 -7.75
N MET A 62 0.08 -5.23 -8.91
CA MET A 62 -0.28 -4.29 -9.97
C MET A 62 -1.50 -4.81 -10.72
N PRO A 63 -2.64 -4.08 -10.72
CA PRO A 63 -3.76 -4.42 -11.58
C PRO A 63 -3.34 -4.36 -13.05
N PRO A 64 -3.77 -5.33 -13.90
CA PRO A 64 -3.39 -5.35 -15.33
C PRO A 64 -3.74 -4.06 -16.06
N SER A 65 -4.89 -3.45 -15.77
CA SER A 65 -5.31 -2.17 -16.35
C SER A 65 -4.42 -1.00 -15.90
N MET A 66 -3.89 -1.04 -14.66
CA MET A 66 -2.91 -0.06 -14.21
C MET A 66 -1.59 -0.22 -14.96
N ALA A 67 -1.12 -1.47 -15.13
CA ALA A 67 0.09 -1.75 -15.91
C ALA A 67 -0.05 -1.23 -17.36
N GLN A 68 -1.20 -1.43 -18.01
CA GLN A 68 -1.49 -0.90 -19.34
C GLN A 68 -1.41 0.63 -19.37
N SER A 69 -2.02 1.31 -18.39
CA SER A 69 -1.95 2.77 -18.29
C SER A 69 -0.53 3.28 -18.14
N LEU A 70 0.28 2.63 -17.30
CA LEU A 70 1.66 3.02 -17.03
C LEU A 70 2.65 2.69 -18.17
N THR A 71 2.23 1.87 -19.13
CA THR A 71 3.00 1.56 -20.35
C THR A 71 2.43 2.22 -21.61
N SER A 72 1.33 2.98 -21.49
CA SER A 72 0.68 3.69 -22.59
C SER A 72 1.51 4.85 -23.13
N ASP A 73 1.14 5.38 -24.32
CA ASP A 73 1.76 6.56 -24.89
C ASP A 73 1.54 7.82 -24.03
N PHE A 74 0.41 7.88 -23.31
CA PHE A 74 0.07 9.02 -22.44
C PHE A 74 0.65 8.90 -21.01
N ARG A 75 1.45 7.86 -20.70
CA ARG A 75 2.01 7.65 -19.34
C ARG A 75 2.72 8.88 -18.76
N THR A 76 3.42 9.67 -19.61
CA THR A 76 4.12 10.90 -19.19
C THR A 76 3.19 12.06 -18.87
N ARG A 77 1.89 11.91 -19.15
CA ARG A 77 0.82 12.85 -18.81
C ARG A 77 0.01 12.40 -17.59
N LEU A 78 0.38 11.27 -17.00
CA LEU A 78 -0.30 10.77 -15.80
C LEU A 78 0.24 11.45 -14.56
N THR A 79 -0.68 11.70 -13.61
CA THR A 79 -0.39 12.07 -12.24
C THR A 79 -1.04 11.05 -11.34
N ALA A 80 -0.33 10.58 -10.31
CA ALA A 80 -0.90 9.74 -9.29
C ALA A 80 -1.43 10.58 -8.12
N VAL A 81 -2.56 10.14 -7.56
CA VAL A 81 -3.15 10.70 -6.34
C VAL A 81 -3.51 9.56 -5.41
N ILE A 82 -3.01 9.59 -4.20
CA ILE A 82 -3.45 8.66 -3.14
C ILE A 82 -4.71 9.25 -2.54
N LEU A 83 -5.85 8.56 -2.73
CA LEU A 83 -7.17 9.16 -2.45
C LEU A 83 -7.54 9.22 -0.98
N ARG A 84 -7.05 8.27 -0.21
CA ARG A 84 -7.38 8.10 1.21
C ARG A 84 -6.17 7.52 1.93
N GLU A 85 -6.35 7.25 3.21
CA GLU A 85 -5.39 6.49 4.01
C GLU A 85 -5.12 5.09 3.42
N PHE A 86 -3.92 4.61 3.59
CA PHE A 86 -3.62 3.18 3.46
C PHE A 86 -4.02 2.47 4.76
N HIS A 87 -4.53 1.27 4.61
CA HIS A 87 -4.87 0.42 5.74
C HIS A 87 -3.84 -0.71 5.86
N VAL A 88 -3.43 -0.99 7.08
CA VAL A 88 -2.51 -2.09 7.38
C VAL A 88 -3.13 -2.97 8.46
N GLY A 89 -3.29 -4.24 8.14
CA GLY A 89 -3.83 -5.28 9.00
C GLY A 89 -2.79 -6.30 9.45
N ALA A 90 -3.27 -7.37 10.04
CA ALA A 90 -2.45 -8.48 10.52
C ALA A 90 -1.52 -9.02 9.41
N GLY A 91 -0.32 -9.47 9.79
CA GLY A 91 0.66 -10.00 8.85
C GLY A 91 1.16 -8.98 7.81
N GLY A 92 0.93 -7.68 8.02
CA GLY A 92 1.33 -6.61 7.09
C GLY A 92 0.46 -6.50 5.84
N TYR A 93 -0.67 -7.23 5.75
CA TYR A 93 -1.61 -7.02 4.66
C TYR A 93 -1.98 -5.54 4.57
N THR A 94 -1.90 -4.98 3.38
CA THR A 94 -2.18 -3.57 3.17
C THR A 94 -3.05 -3.36 1.93
N TRP A 95 -3.90 -2.34 1.99
CA TRP A 95 -4.73 -1.94 0.87
C TRP A 95 -4.96 -0.43 0.87
N GLY A 96 -5.32 0.08 -0.28
CA GLY A 96 -5.61 1.50 -0.46
C GLY A 96 -6.07 1.82 -1.88
N TYR A 97 -6.28 3.09 -2.15
CA TYR A 97 -6.77 3.56 -3.45
C TYR A 97 -5.81 4.57 -4.04
N VAL A 98 -5.40 4.30 -5.28
CA VAL A 98 -4.61 5.22 -6.08
C VAL A 98 -5.42 5.61 -7.30
N ARG A 99 -5.52 6.90 -7.56
CA ARG A 99 -6.11 7.45 -8.78
C ARG A 99 -4.98 7.86 -9.72
N LEU A 100 -5.03 7.36 -10.95
CA LEU A 100 -4.28 7.95 -12.05
C LEU A 100 -5.18 8.94 -12.77
N GLN A 101 -4.68 10.12 -13.03
CA GLN A 101 -5.40 11.16 -13.74
C GLN A 101 -4.54 11.78 -14.82
N LEU A 102 -5.15 12.17 -15.93
CA LEU A 102 -4.47 12.91 -16.97
C LEU A 102 -4.19 14.34 -16.50
N ALA A 103 -3.01 14.83 -16.83
CA ALA A 103 -2.67 16.22 -16.64
C ALA A 103 -3.52 17.14 -17.53
N ASP A 104 -3.66 18.40 -17.12
CA ASP A 104 -4.49 19.37 -17.84
C ASP A 104 -4.02 19.61 -19.28
N ASN A 105 -2.72 19.44 -19.54
CA ASN A 105 -2.07 19.57 -20.85
C ASN A 105 -2.10 18.27 -21.69
N ALA A 106 -2.90 17.26 -21.31
CA ALA A 106 -3.10 16.06 -22.13
C ALA A 106 -3.81 16.41 -23.43
N THR A 107 -3.37 15.79 -24.53
CA THR A 107 -3.95 15.98 -25.85
C THR A 107 -5.29 15.26 -25.99
N ASP A 108 -6.08 15.60 -27.01
CA ASP A 108 -7.33 14.89 -27.32
C ASP A 108 -7.07 13.41 -27.63
N ARG A 109 -5.95 13.10 -28.27
CA ARG A 109 -5.51 11.72 -28.50
C ARG A 109 -5.28 10.97 -27.18
N ASP A 110 -4.59 11.60 -26.22
CA ASP A 110 -4.37 11.00 -24.90
C ASP A 110 -5.70 10.72 -24.19
N ARG A 111 -6.64 11.67 -24.27
CA ARG A 111 -7.99 11.52 -23.68
C ARG A 111 -8.76 10.37 -24.34
N GLN A 112 -8.74 10.27 -25.68
CA GLN A 112 -9.39 9.17 -26.40
C GLN A 112 -8.80 7.81 -26.01
N GLN A 113 -7.46 7.70 -25.92
CA GLN A 113 -6.80 6.48 -25.46
C GLN A 113 -7.19 6.13 -24.01
N ALA A 114 -7.22 7.11 -23.12
CA ALA A 114 -7.65 6.91 -21.74
C ALA A 114 -9.12 6.42 -21.66
N TYR A 115 -10.02 6.99 -22.44
CA TYR A 115 -11.43 6.52 -22.50
C TYR A 115 -11.53 5.08 -23.01
N ALA A 116 -10.72 4.71 -23.99
CA ALA A 116 -10.64 3.32 -24.46
C ALA A 116 -10.15 2.36 -23.36
N MET A 117 -9.41 2.87 -22.35
CA MET A 117 -9.00 2.14 -21.14
C MET A 117 -9.96 2.33 -19.96
N HIS A 118 -11.20 2.75 -20.21
CA HIS A 118 -12.26 2.94 -19.21
C HIS A 118 -12.03 4.06 -18.19
N TYR A 119 -11.21 5.05 -18.52
CA TYR A 119 -11.12 6.25 -17.70
C TYR A 119 -12.46 7.01 -17.73
N SER A 120 -12.81 7.57 -16.59
CA SER A 120 -14.02 8.39 -16.40
C SER A 120 -13.67 9.87 -16.39
N THR A 121 -14.69 10.73 -16.56
CA THR A 121 -14.53 12.18 -16.48
C THR A 121 -15.37 12.75 -15.35
N THR A 122 -14.81 13.63 -14.53
CA THR A 122 -15.58 14.41 -13.57
C THR A 122 -16.38 15.51 -14.27
N LYS A 123 -17.30 16.15 -13.55
CA LYS A 123 -18.05 17.32 -14.04
C LYS A 123 -17.12 18.48 -14.43
N GLU A 124 -15.98 18.59 -13.79
CA GLU A 124 -14.94 19.60 -14.01
C GLU A 124 -13.99 19.23 -15.18
N GLY A 125 -14.23 18.11 -15.86
CA GLY A 125 -13.45 17.67 -17.03
C GLY A 125 -12.17 16.88 -16.70
N LEU A 126 -11.93 16.53 -15.42
CA LEU A 126 -10.77 15.70 -15.04
C LEU A 126 -10.96 14.26 -15.51
N VAL A 127 -10.02 13.76 -16.32
CA VAL A 127 -10.02 12.37 -16.81
C VAL A 127 -9.19 11.50 -15.87
N TYR A 128 -9.77 10.45 -15.31
CA TYR A 128 -9.15 9.65 -14.27
C TYR A 128 -9.61 8.19 -14.25
N TYR A 129 -8.79 7.33 -13.62
CA TYR A 129 -9.18 5.99 -13.20
C TYR A 129 -8.69 5.73 -11.77
N THR A 130 -9.53 5.08 -10.96
CA THR A 130 -9.19 4.76 -9.56
C THR A 130 -8.95 3.26 -9.42
N TYR A 131 -7.78 2.91 -8.92
CA TYR A 131 -7.35 1.54 -8.67
C TYR A 131 -7.44 1.22 -7.18
N HIS A 132 -8.03 0.08 -6.86
CA HIS A 132 -7.88 -0.55 -5.56
C HIS A 132 -6.59 -1.37 -5.60
N LEU A 133 -5.69 -1.12 -4.66
CA LEU A 133 -4.42 -1.81 -4.53
C LEU A 133 -4.43 -2.66 -3.28
N GLU A 134 -3.98 -3.90 -3.42
CA GLU A 134 -3.79 -4.85 -2.33
C GLU A 134 -2.37 -5.36 -2.34
N GLY A 135 -1.80 -5.57 -1.14
CA GLY A 135 -0.43 -6.01 -1.05
C GLY A 135 0.05 -6.21 0.37
N LYS A 136 1.32 -5.90 0.59
CA LYS A 136 1.96 -6.13 1.88
C LYS A 136 2.90 -4.99 2.24
N ARG A 137 2.84 -4.56 3.50
CA ARG A 137 3.78 -3.62 4.10
C ARG A 137 4.97 -4.38 4.70
N TYR A 138 6.14 -3.84 4.50
CA TYR A 138 7.41 -4.33 5.05
C TYR A 138 8.14 -3.21 5.77
N VAL A 139 8.92 -3.55 6.79
CA VAL A 139 9.85 -2.60 7.44
C VAL A 139 11.05 -2.39 6.52
N ALA A 140 11.40 -1.14 6.23
CA ALA A 140 12.59 -0.81 5.49
C ALA A 140 13.84 -1.28 6.25
N GLN A 141 14.80 -1.90 5.55
CA GLN A 141 16.03 -2.37 6.21
C GLN A 141 16.94 -1.18 6.52
N PRO A 142 17.63 -1.18 7.67
CA PRO A 142 18.65 -0.19 7.96
C PRO A 142 19.74 -0.24 6.87
N GLY A 143 20.08 0.92 6.32
CA GLY A 143 21.07 1.00 5.24
C GLY A 143 20.51 0.80 3.83
N THR A 144 19.22 0.50 3.67
CA THR A 144 18.55 0.71 2.38
C THR A 144 18.54 2.22 2.15
N PRO A 145 19.19 2.74 1.11
CA PRO A 145 19.18 4.17 0.85
C PRO A 145 17.73 4.64 0.77
N SER A 146 17.41 5.68 1.50
CA SER A 146 16.16 6.39 1.20
C SER A 146 16.23 6.84 -0.26
N ALA A 147 15.10 6.96 -0.94
CA ALA A 147 15.10 7.44 -2.33
C ALA A 147 15.90 8.76 -2.49
N ALA A 148 16.04 9.57 -1.43
CA ALA A 148 16.88 10.75 -1.39
C ALA A 148 18.39 10.45 -1.58
N GLN A 149 18.88 9.27 -1.17
CA GLN A 149 20.26 8.85 -1.36
C GLN A 149 20.49 8.12 -2.70
N ALA A 150 19.43 7.62 -3.33
CA ALA A 150 19.45 7.07 -4.68
C ALA A 150 19.53 8.17 -5.77
N GLY A 151 19.56 9.44 -5.38
CA GLY A 151 19.51 10.61 -6.25
C GLY A 151 20.66 10.82 -7.22
N GLU A 152 21.71 9.98 -7.20
CA GLU A 152 22.70 9.95 -8.28
C GLU A 152 22.24 9.13 -9.49
N SER A 153 21.25 8.26 -9.35
CA SER A 153 20.60 7.58 -10.49
C SER A 153 19.35 8.36 -10.87
N ARG A 154 19.53 9.27 -11.80
CA ARG A 154 18.54 10.16 -12.40
C ARG A 154 17.16 9.51 -12.57
N GLN A 155 16.14 9.81 -11.75
CA GLN A 155 14.70 9.62 -12.01
C GLN A 155 13.87 8.87 -10.95
N THR A 156 14.37 8.64 -9.76
CA THR A 156 13.64 7.78 -8.80
C THR A 156 12.99 8.56 -7.67
N VAL A 157 13.26 9.85 -7.53
CA VAL A 157 12.85 10.65 -6.38
C VAL A 157 11.71 11.57 -6.75
N LEU A 158 10.67 11.58 -5.93
CA LEU A 158 9.65 12.62 -5.99
C LEU A 158 10.34 13.95 -5.63
N ASP A 159 10.10 15.02 -6.41
CA ASP A 159 10.67 16.36 -6.16
C ASP A 159 10.38 16.88 -4.76
N LYS A 160 9.34 16.35 -4.14
CA LYS A 160 8.94 16.62 -2.74
C LYS A 160 8.40 15.35 -2.12
N PRO A 161 8.72 15.07 -0.84
CA PRO A 161 8.11 13.94 -0.14
C PRO A 161 6.59 14.12 -0.06
N TYR A 162 5.86 13.08 -0.43
CA TYR A 162 4.41 13.05 -0.34
C TYR A 162 4.00 12.39 0.99
N ARG A 163 3.06 13.01 1.70
CA ARG A 163 2.59 12.49 3.00
C ARG A 163 1.30 11.71 2.84
N VAL A 164 1.30 10.49 3.34
CA VAL A 164 0.13 9.59 3.35
C VAL A 164 -0.24 9.24 4.76
N THR A 165 -1.52 9.32 5.08
CA THR A 165 -2.04 8.76 6.33
C THR A 165 -2.16 7.25 6.20
N VAL A 166 -1.70 6.53 7.20
CA VAL A 166 -1.79 5.07 7.28
C VAL A 166 -2.56 4.69 8.54
N MET A 167 -3.60 3.90 8.39
CA MET A 167 -4.40 3.32 9.47
C MET A 167 -3.82 1.94 9.81
N ASP A 168 -3.06 1.87 10.88
CA ASP A 168 -2.30 0.67 11.26
C ASP A 168 -2.98 -0.09 12.41
N SER A 169 -3.39 -1.31 12.14
CA SER A 169 -3.89 -2.25 13.14
C SER A 169 -2.89 -3.38 13.46
N GLN A 170 -1.70 -3.36 12.84
CA GLN A 170 -0.65 -4.34 13.09
C GLN A 170 0.11 -4.00 14.37
N SER A 171 0.48 -5.01 15.16
CA SER A 171 1.37 -4.81 16.30
C SER A 171 2.82 -4.54 15.85
N SER A 172 3.56 -3.77 16.61
CA SER A 172 4.98 -3.50 16.32
C SER A 172 5.82 -4.78 16.25
N ALA A 173 5.51 -5.79 17.06
CA ALA A 173 6.20 -7.08 17.07
C ALA A 173 5.95 -7.89 15.78
N GLU A 174 4.76 -7.79 15.19
CA GLU A 174 4.46 -8.42 13.90
C GLU A 174 5.14 -7.66 12.76
N ALA A 175 5.13 -6.32 12.81
CA ALA A 175 5.78 -5.50 11.79
C ALA A 175 7.27 -5.82 11.68
N MET A 176 7.98 -5.96 12.80
CA MET A 176 9.41 -6.25 12.80
C MET A 176 9.79 -7.60 12.18
N LYS A 177 8.86 -8.54 12.06
CA LYS A 177 9.08 -9.83 11.37
C LYS A 177 9.05 -9.72 9.85
N LEU A 178 8.59 -8.60 9.32
CA LEU A 178 8.38 -8.37 7.91
C LEU A 178 9.42 -7.38 7.36
N LEU A 179 10.67 -7.81 7.28
CA LEU A 179 11.73 -7.01 6.66
C LEU A 179 11.48 -6.86 5.16
N SER A 180 11.77 -5.69 4.64
CA SER A 180 11.58 -5.41 3.21
C SER A 180 12.44 -6.31 2.34
N PRO A 181 11.85 -6.94 1.31
CA PRO A 181 12.59 -7.66 0.29
C PRO A 181 13.23 -6.72 -0.76
N VAL A 182 12.99 -5.41 -0.64
CA VAL A 182 13.53 -4.40 -1.57
C VAL A 182 14.95 -4.06 -1.15
N THR A 183 15.90 -4.23 -2.06
CA THR A 183 17.31 -3.87 -1.89
C THR A 183 17.75 -2.93 -2.99
N PHE A 184 18.76 -2.11 -2.71
CA PHE A 184 19.35 -1.20 -3.69
C PHE A 184 20.51 -1.89 -4.41
N LEU A 185 20.50 -1.82 -5.75
CA LEU A 185 21.63 -2.19 -6.58
C LEU A 185 22.21 -0.93 -7.22
N ALA A 186 23.50 -0.71 -7.00
CA ALA A 186 24.21 0.43 -7.57
C ALA A 186 24.05 0.48 -9.10
N GLY A 187 23.50 1.58 -9.62
CA GLY A 187 23.32 1.82 -11.04
C GLY A 187 22.07 1.24 -11.71
N THR A 188 21.28 0.41 -11.04
CA THR A 188 20.11 -0.28 -11.64
C THR A 188 18.78 -0.01 -10.97
N GLY A 189 18.76 0.68 -9.80
CA GLY A 189 17.55 0.91 -9.03
C GLY A 189 17.35 -0.12 -7.91
N PHE A 190 16.10 -0.35 -7.53
CA PHE A 190 15.75 -1.26 -6.45
C PHE A 190 15.37 -2.65 -6.98
N VAL A 191 15.69 -3.68 -6.22
CA VAL A 191 15.38 -5.08 -6.53
C VAL A 191 14.51 -5.65 -5.42
N VAL A 192 13.45 -6.37 -5.79
CA VAL A 192 12.67 -7.18 -4.86
C VAL A 192 13.32 -8.56 -4.78
N ALA A 193 13.67 -9.05 -3.60
CA ALA A 193 14.35 -10.31 -3.22
C ALA A 193 14.63 -11.40 -4.32
N ASN A 194 14.06 -11.24 -5.49
CA ASN A 194 14.33 -11.99 -6.71
C ASN A 194 15.08 -11.07 -7.68
N PRO A 195 16.35 -11.34 -8.02
CA PRO A 195 17.16 -10.50 -8.92
C PRO A 195 16.58 -10.33 -10.34
N ALA A 196 15.58 -11.14 -10.71
CA ALA A 196 14.84 -10.98 -11.97
C ALA A 196 13.78 -9.87 -11.92
N VAL A 197 13.45 -9.35 -10.72
CA VAL A 197 12.42 -8.31 -10.54
C VAL A 197 13.07 -7.01 -10.13
N VAL A 198 13.37 -6.17 -11.09
CA VAL A 198 13.92 -4.81 -10.87
C VAL A 198 12.77 -3.81 -10.82
N LEU A 199 12.81 -2.90 -9.85
CA LEU A 199 11.85 -1.80 -9.72
C LEU A 199 12.37 -0.57 -10.49
N PHE A 200 11.51 0.02 -11.30
CA PHE A 200 11.79 1.24 -12.04
C PHE A 200 10.91 2.38 -11.54
N ALA A 201 11.46 3.59 -11.57
CA ALA A 201 10.68 4.79 -11.31
C ALA A 201 9.56 4.97 -12.35
N LEU A 202 8.42 5.43 -11.90
CA LEU A 202 7.31 5.75 -12.78
C LEU A 202 7.57 7.09 -13.47
N PRO A 203 7.51 7.15 -14.81
CA PRO A 203 7.60 8.41 -15.55
C PRO A 203 6.25 9.14 -15.46
N MET A 204 5.90 9.61 -14.28
CA MET A 204 4.69 10.39 -14.02
C MET A 204 5.03 11.84 -13.68
N VAL A 205 4.07 12.73 -13.91
CA VAL A 205 4.20 14.17 -13.60
C VAL A 205 4.33 14.45 -12.10
N GLY A 206 4.05 13.47 -11.26
CA GLY A 206 4.21 13.58 -9.81
C GLY A 206 3.00 13.08 -9.03
N LEU A 207 3.06 13.23 -7.70
CA LEU A 207 1.95 13.03 -6.79
C LEU A 207 1.28 14.38 -6.50
N LYS A 208 -0.04 14.43 -6.60
CA LYS A 208 -0.81 15.56 -6.09
C LYS A 208 -1.27 15.29 -4.66
N PRO A 209 -1.23 16.28 -3.76
CA PRO A 209 -1.71 16.17 -2.39
C PRO A 209 -3.23 15.95 -2.32
#